data_5b51a1257d79209fabea0035c9dd270d
#
_entry.id   5b51a1257d79209fabea0035c9dd270d
#
_cell.length_a   1.000
_cell.length_b   1.000
_cell.length_c   1.000
_cell.angle_alpha   90.00
_cell.angle_beta   90.00
_cell.angle_gamma   90.00
#
_symmetry.space_group_name_H-M   'P 1'
#
loop_
_entity.id
_entity.type
_entity.pdbx_description
1 polymer ?
#
loop_
_entity_poly.entity_id
_entity_poly.type
_entity_poly.pdbx_seq_one_letter_code
_entity_poly.pdbx_strand_id
1 'polypeptide(L)'
;MKYTKIINIVIVCLLIPTISLATKRALIIGIADYPINSGWIHLSSGNDIILLKKTLADIGNIHSVFNKEATKRGILKNLNSLIEETQVGDTILIHFSGHGQQMLTSDSSEEDRLDEAFIPYDALRIKTHVYIGQNHLTDNELSTYVNELRKKAGIHGMVIVSIDACHSGNMDRNTNDTTKKKYVVRGTDETFGVAKNEISDSLLAYSRDDTTRIEKNNIADVLYLSACGQHELNREITVEGVNYGSLSYCISNAYRENGINDISTFVNAVMATMKIEMPFQTPKIRTSLALHLDTDSLETPQLSSNSDEVADNRNLLILILIVVSVLVICALWKLMGKR
;
A
#
# COMPACT_ATOMS: atom_id res chain seq x y z
N MET A 1 17.50 -1.03 -62.00
CA MET A 1 18.30 -0.44 -60.90
C MET A 1 17.56 0.55 -60.01
N LYS A 2 16.57 1.34 -60.46
CA LYS A 2 15.81 2.26 -59.57
C LYS A 2 14.87 1.53 -58.60
N TYR A 3 14.23 0.45 -58.99
CA TYR A 3 13.27 -0.28 -58.16
C TYR A 3 13.92 -1.10 -57.02
N THR A 4 15.13 -1.63 -57.24
CA THR A 4 15.88 -2.38 -56.22
C THR A 4 16.31 -1.50 -55.04
N LYS A 5 16.61 -0.21 -55.26
CA LYS A 5 16.94 0.73 -54.17
C LYS A 5 15.70 1.12 -53.33
N ILE A 6 14.53 1.23 -53.97
CA ILE A 6 13.27 1.57 -53.28
C ILE A 6 12.82 0.39 -52.41
N ILE A 7 12.94 -0.86 -52.89
CA ILE A 7 12.59 -2.05 -52.14
C ILE A 7 13.48 -2.21 -50.89
N ASN A 8 14.79 -1.96 -51.01
CA ASN A 8 15.70 -2.00 -49.87
C ASN A 8 15.41 -0.92 -48.81
N ILE A 9 14.96 0.28 -49.18
CA ILE A 9 14.59 1.34 -48.26
C ILE A 9 13.28 0.98 -47.54
N VAL A 10 12.30 0.40 -48.23
CA VAL A 10 11.03 -0.04 -47.63
C VAL A 10 11.24 -1.21 -46.64
N ILE A 11 12.13 -2.18 -47.00
CA ILE A 11 12.44 -3.29 -46.08
C ILE A 11 13.20 -2.82 -44.83
N VAL A 12 14.10 -1.84 -44.96
CA VAL A 12 14.82 -1.27 -43.79
C VAL A 12 13.84 -0.48 -42.88
N CYS A 13 12.85 0.23 -43.42
CA CYS A 13 11.84 0.91 -42.64
C CYS A 13 10.88 -0.06 -41.93
N LEU A 14 10.66 -1.29 -42.46
CA LEU A 14 9.85 -2.33 -41.82
C LEU A 14 10.59 -3.10 -40.72
N LEU A 15 11.92 -2.97 -40.64
CA LEU A 15 12.77 -3.60 -39.64
C LEU A 15 13.21 -2.67 -38.52
N ILE A 16 12.69 -1.43 -38.47
CA ILE A 16 12.90 -0.58 -37.28
C ILE A 16 12.09 -1.21 -36.13
N PRO A 17 12.76 -1.80 -35.12
CA PRO A 17 12.03 -2.25 -33.95
C PRO A 17 11.31 -1.03 -33.39
N THR A 18 10.01 -1.12 -33.22
CA THR A 18 9.27 -0.12 -32.44
C THR A 18 9.86 -0.14 -31.05
N ILE A 19 10.75 0.80 -30.76
CA ILE A 19 11.25 1.00 -29.40
C ILE A 19 10.04 1.42 -28.60
N SER A 20 9.40 0.47 -27.94
CA SER A 20 8.40 0.77 -26.93
C SER A 20 9.15 1.46 -25.79
N LEU A 21 8.87 2.75 -25.60
CA LEU A 21 9.38 3.47 -24.43
C LEU A 21 8.71 2.87 -23.21
N ALA A 22 9.54 2.52 -22.22
CA ALA A 22 9.06 2.09 -20.91
C ALA A 22 8.09 3.14 -20.33
N THR A 23 6.92 2.70 -19.93
CA THR A 23 5.86 3.58 -19.39
C THR A 23 5.56 3.23 -17.95
N LYS A 24 4.91 4.18 -17.25
CA LYS A 24 4.33 3.91 -15.94
C LYS A 24 2.85 3.59 -16.11
N ARG A 25 2.39 2.55 -15.43
CA ARG A 25 0.98 2.12 -15.40
C ARG A 25 0.52 1.96 -13.98
N ALA A 26 -0.75 2.20 -13.70
CA ALA A 26 -1.31 2.00 -12.38
C ALA A 26 -2.68 1.31 -12.45
N LEU A 27 -2.94 0.41 -11.49
CA LEU A 27 -4.25 -0.12 -11.15
C LEU A 27 -4.55 0.24 -9.70
N ILE A 28 -5.57 1.08 -9.47
CA ILE A 28 -5.99 1.51 -8.15
C ILE A 28 -7.32 0.85 -7.84
N ILE A 29 -7.36 0.01 -6.80
CA ILE A 29 -8.53 -0.74 -6.36
C ILE A 29 -8.96 -0.17 -5.01
N GLY A 30 -10.22 0.23 -4.87
CA GLY A 30 -10.75 0.76 -3.63
C GLY A 30 -12.17 0.29 -3.34
N ILE A 31 -12.41 -0.14 -2.11
CA ILE A 31 -13.76 -0.50 -1.65
C ILE A 31 -14.07 0.27 -0.36
N ALA A 32 -14.97 1.25 -0.47
CA ALA A 32 -15.46 2.04 0.66
C ALA A 32 -16.83 1.53 1.15
N ASP A 33 -17.75 1.36 0.22
CA ASP A 33 -19.15 1.00 0.50
C ASP A 33 -19.40 -0.47 0.19
N TYR A 34 -19.20 -1.31 1.17
CA TYR A 34 -19.56 -2.72 1.07
C TYR A 34 -21.09 -2.92 1.16
N PRO A 35 -21.66 -3.98 0.56
CA PRO A 35 -23.06 -4.30 0.74
C PRO A 35 -23.45 -4.47 2.22
N ILE A 36 -24.60 -3.98 2.63
CA ILE A 36 -25.07 -4.03 4.03
C ILE A 36 -25.06 -5.48 4.57
N ASN A 37 -25.40 -6.44 3.75
CA ASN A 37 -25.44 -7.86 4.11
C ASN A 37 -24.08 -8.57 4.05
N SER A 38 -23.01 -7.88 3.65
CA SER A 38 -21.67 -8.45 3.61
C SER A 38 -21.06 -8.63 5.00
N GLY A 39 -21.51 -7.84 5.99
CA GLY A 39 -20.96 -7.79 7.33
C GLY A 39 -19.74 -6.86 7.47
N TRP A 40 -19.28 -6.22 6.40
CA TRP A 40 -18.17 -5.25 6.39
C TRP A 40 -18.68 -3.84 6.67
N ILE A 41 -17.88 -3.06 7.40
CA ILE A 41 -18.17 -1.65 7.69
C ILE A 41 -17.69 -0.75 6.55
N HIS A 42 -18.20 0.47 6.52
CA HIS A 42 -17.74 1.52 5.62
C HIS A 42 -16.30 1.94 5.92
N LEU A 43 -15.52 2.25 4.84
CA LEU A 43 -14.16 2.75 4.89
C LEU A 43 -14.01 4.06 4.12
N SER A 44 -12.91 4.76 4.34
CA SER A 44 -12.55 5.99 3.60
C SER A 44 -11.79 5.72 2.30
N SER A 45 -11.80 4.50 1.77
CA SER A 45 -11.10 4.12 0.53
C SER A 45 -11.47 4.98 -0.69
N GLY A 46 -12.66 5.61 -0.69
CA GLY A 46 -13.05 6.56 -1.73
C GLY A 46 -12.14 7.78 -1.77
N ASN A 47 -11.71 8.29 -0.62
CA ASN A 47 -10.77 9.40 -0.52
C ASN A 47 -9.38 8.98 -1.00
N ASP A 48 -8.97 7.74 -0.75
CA ASP A 48 -7.69 7.19 -1.22
C ASP A 48 -7.62 7.14 -2.74
N ILE A 49 -8.69 6.67 -3.38
CA ILE A 49 -8.79 6.65 -4.85
C ILE A 49 -8.64 8.05 -5.44
N ILE A 50 -9.36 9.04 -4.87
CA ILE A 50 -9.30 10.43 -5.31
C ILE A 50 -7.88 10.98 -5.12
N LEU A 51 -7.29 10.76 -3.95
CA LEU A 51 -5.95 11.21 -3.59
C LEU A 51 -4.91 10.63 -4.55
N LEU A 52 -4.89 9.31 -4.73
CA LEU A 52 -3.91 8.62 -5.55
C LEU A 52 -4.07 8.95 -7.04
N LYS A 53 -5.30 9.03 -7.57
CA LYS A 53 -5.50 9.47 -8.96
C LYS A 53 -4.97 10.87 -9.23
N LYS A 54 -5.11 11.78 -8.27
CA LYS A 54 -4.55 13.14 -8.36
C LYS A 54 -3.03 13.11 -8.29
N THR A 55 -2.48 12.32 -7.36
CA THR A 55 -1.04 12.22 -7.13
C THR A 55 -0.31 11.60 -8.32
N LEU A 56 -0.89 10.56 -8.89
CA LEU A 56 -0.32 9.78 -10.00
C LEU A 56 -0.72 10.31 -11.38
N ALA A 57 -1.18 11.57 -11.49
CA ALA A 57 -1.67 12.13 -12.74
C ALA A 57 -0.63 12.19 -13.87
N ASP A 58 0.66 12.12 -13.54
CA ASP A 58 1.77 12.00 -14.50
C ASP A 58 1.93 10.59 -15.06
N ILE A 59 1.28 9.58 -14.47
CA ILE A 59 1.20 8.22 -15.02
C ILE A 59 0.16 8.23 -16.14
N GLY A 60 0.61 8.01 -17.37
CA GLY A 60 -0.24 8.12 -18.56
C GLY A 60 -1.38 7.10 -18.66
N ASN A 61 -1.29 5.98 -17.94
CA ASN A 61 -2.28 4.91 -17.95
C ASN A 61 -2.65 4.48 -16.53
N ILE A 62 -3.76 5.04 -16.01
CA ILE A 62 -4.32 4.72 -14.70
C ILE A 62 -5.67 4.05 -14.86
N HIS A 63 -5.76 2.79 -14.50
CA HIS A 63 -7.02 2.08 -14.30
C HIS A 63 -7.46 2.23 -12.84
N SER A 64 -8.74 2.39 -12.60
CA SER A 64 -9.29 2.39 -11.24
C SER A 64 -10.57 1.57 -11.18
N VAL A 65 -10.70 0.77 -10.13
CA VAL A 65 -11.87 -0.08 -9.87
C VAL A 65 -12.39 0.26 -8.48
N PHE A 66 -13.65 0.68 -8.39
CA PHE A 66 -14.19 1.22 -7.16
C PHE A 66 -15.54 0.61 -6.78
N ASN A 67 -15.72 0.31 -5.48
CA ASN A 67 -16.98 -0.19 -4.91
C ASN A 67 -17.58 -1.34 -5.74
N LYS A 68 -18.78 -1.19 -6.29
CA LYS A 68 -19.54 -2.22 -7.05
C LYS A 68 -18.77 -2.83 -8.22
N GLU A 69 -17.80 -2.11 -8.77
CA GLU A 69 -16.95 -2.61 -9.85
C GLU A 69 -15.79 -3.45 -9.31
N ALA A 70 -15.39 -3.22 -8.03
CA ALA A 70 -14.32 -3.94 -7.36
C ALA A 70 -14.78 -5.29 -6.78
N THR A 71 -15.63 -6.02 -7.48
CA THR A 71 -15.88 -7.44 -7.23
C THR A 71 -14.62 -8.24 -7.52
N LYS A 72 -14.47 -9.47 -6.98
CA LYS A 72 -13.33 -10.32 -7.33
C LYS A 72 -13.17 -10.44 -8.84
N ARG A 73 -14.24 -10.77 -9.55
CA ARG A 73 -14.24 -10.83 -11.02
C ARG A 73 -13.81 -9.52 -11.68
N GLY A 74 -14.27 -8.38 -11.16
CA GLY A 74 -13.93 -7.06 -11.67
C GLY A 74 -12.43 -6.74 -11.47
N ILE A 75 -11.88 -7.05 -10.31
CA ILE A 75 -10.45 -6.90 -10.00
C ILE A 75 -9.62 -7.78 -10.94
N LEU A 76 -9.92 -9.07 -11.04
CA LEU A 76 -9.19 -10.00 -11.90
C LEU A 76 -9.25 -9.62 -13.39
N LYS A 77 -10.39 -9.11 -13.86
CA LYS A 77 -10.52 -8.56 -15.21
C LYS A 77 -9.55 -7.41 -15.45
N ASN A 78 -9.44 -6.47 -14.51
CA ASN A 78 -8.55 -5.32 -14.66
C ASN A 78 -7.07 -5.73 -14.54
N LEU A 79 -6.73 -6.72 -13.70
CA LEU A 79 -5.38 -7.30 -13.66
C LEU A 79 -5.00 -7.95 -15.00
N ASN A 80 -5.92 -8.71 -15.63
CA ASN A 80 -5.70 -9.27 -16.95
C ASN A 80 -5.49 -8.18 -18.02
N SER A 81 -6.32 -7.12 -18.03
CA SER A 81 -6.13 -6.00 -18.95
C SER A 81 -4.77 -5.33 -18.74
N LEU A 82 -4.35 -5.14 -17.49
CA LEU A 82 -3.04 -4.59 -17.16
C LEU A 82 -1.90 -5.47 -17.66
N ILE A 83 -2.03 -6.82 -17.56
CA ILE A 83 -1.06 -7.78 -18.12
C ILE A 83 -1.00 -7.65 -19.66
N GLU A 84 -2.16 -7.55 -20.32
CA GLU A 84 -2.21 -7.41 -21.78
C GLU A 84 -1.53 -6.12 -22.27
N GLU A 85 -1.71 -5.01 -21.55
CA GLU A 85 -1.16 -3.70 -21.89
C GLU A 85 0.33 -3.54 -21.53
N THR A 86 0.84 -4.35 -20.58
CA THR A 86 2.22 -4.25 -20.09
C THR A 86 3.24 -4.55 -21.17
N GLN A 87 4.25 -3.68 -21.27
CA GLN A 87 5.38 -3.81 -22.19
C GLN A 87 6.69 -4.01 -21.42
N VAL A 88 7.72 -4.48 -22.12
CA VAL A 88 9.07 -4.65 -21.54
C VAL A 88 9.60 -3.30 -21.06
N GLY A 89 10.10 -3.27 -19.84
CA GLY A 89 10.64 -2.09 -19.17
C GLY A 89 9.61 -1.26 -18.40
N ASP A 90 8.30 -1.59 -18.48
CA ASP A 90 7.27 -0.83 -17.77
C ASP A 90 7.44 -0.88 -16.24
N THR A 91 7.05 0.21 -15.59
CA THR A 91 6.85 0.27 -14.14
C THR A 91 5.36 0.22 -13.85
N ILE A 92 4.93 -0.81 -13.11
CA ILE A 92 3.53 -1.09 -12.79
C ILE A 92 3.29 -0.84 -11.30
N LEU A 93 2.29 -0.02 -10.97
CA LEU A 93 1.81 0.18 -9.60
C LEU A 93 0.43 -0.46 -9.45
N ILE A 94 0.28 -1.40 -8.51
CA ILE A 94 -1.00 -1.94 -8.07
C ILE A 94 -1.23 -1.44 -6.64
N HIS A 95 -2.35 -0.78 -6.40
CA HIS A 95 -2.75 -0.34 -5.08
C HIS A 95 -4.11 -0.92 -4.70
N PHE A 96 -4.19 -1.54 -3.53
CA PHE A 96 -5.43 -2.01 -2.94
C PHE A 96 -5.73 -1.23 -1.66
N SER A 97 -6.93 -0.69 -1.56
CA SER A 97 -7.47 0.00 -0.39
C SER A 97 -8.83 -0.58 -0.04
N GLY A 98 -8.91 -1.30 1.09
CA GLY A 98 -10.11 -2.01 1.49
C GLY A 98 -9.93 -2.76 2.80
N HIS A 99 -10.84 -3.70 3.08
CA HIS A 99 -10.67 -4.64 4.18
C HIS A 99 -9.75 -5.81 3.80
N GLY A 100 -9.13 -6.40 4.84
CA GLY A 100 -8.46 -7.67 4.76
C GLY A 100 -8.97 -8.64 5.81
N GLN A 101 -8.73 -9.93 5.61
CA GLN A 101 -9.10 -11.00 6.53
C GLN A 101 -8.19 -12.21 6.35
N GLN A 102 -7.81 -12.86 7.44
CA GLN A 102 -7.20 -14.19 7.35
C GLN A 102 -8.26 -15.24 7.02
N MET A 103 -7.87 -16.27 6.26
CA MET A 103 -8.72 -17.41 5.97
C MET A 103 -7.93 -18.70 6.02
N LEU A 104 -8.60 -19.81 6.35
CA LEU A 104 -7.98 -21.13 6.28
C LEU A 104 -7.66 -21.49 4.83
N THR A 105 -6.43 -21.93 4.63
CA THR A 105 -5.99 -22.47 3.35
C THR A 105 -5.91 -23.99 3.39
N SER A 106 -6.12 -24.61 2.23
CA SER A 106 -5.80 -26.01 1.99
C SER A 106 -4.38 -26.21 1.44
N ASP A 107 -3.65 -25.13 1.19
CA ASP A 107 -2.29 -25.17 0.69
C ASP A 107 -1.36 -25.69 1.80
N SER A 108 -0.72 -26.84 1.56
CA SER A 108 0.21 -27.45 2.52
C SER A 108 1.56 -26.73 2.60
N SER A 109 1.84 -25.79 1.70
CA SER A 109 3.04 -24.95 1.77
C SER A 109 2.94 -23.83 2.81
N GLU A 110 1.71 -23.51 3.24
CA GLU A 110 1.47 -22.57 4.34
C GLU A 110 1.59 -23.30 5.68
N GLU A 111 2.69 -23.02 6.42
CA GLU A 111 3.00 -23.69 7.69
C GLU A 111 1.97 -23.37 8.79
N ASP A 112 1.40 -22.16 8.78
CA ASP A 112 0.34 -21.72 9.69
C ASP A 112 -1.06 -22.08 9.19
N ARG A 113 -1.19 -22.60 7.96
CA ARG A 113 -2.44 -22.95 7.31
C ARG A 113 -3.41 -21.77 7.14
N LEU A 114 -2.89 -20.56 7.09
CA LEU A 114 -3.65 -19.34 6.89
C LEU A 114 -3.20 -18.65 5.59
N ASP A 115 -4.17 -18.22 4.78
CA ASP A 115 -3.99 -17.29 3.68
C ASP A 115 -4.40 -15.89 4.13
N GLU A 116 -3.70 -14.89 3.64
CA GLU A 116 -4.14 -13.50 3.73
C GLU A 116 -5.05 -13.18 2.54
N ALA A 117 -6.22 -12.64 2.82
CA ALA A 117 -7.19 -12.33 1.79
C ALA A 117 -7.56 -10.83 1.79
N PHE A 118 -7.52 -10.24 0.62
CA PHE A 118 -8.11 -8.94 0.31
C PHE A 118 -9.60 -9.14 0.07
N ILE A 119 -10.40 -8.18 0.51
CA ILE A 119 -11.86 -8.32 0.52
C ILE A 119 -12.47 -7.52 -0.63
N PRO A 120 -12.86 -8.18 -1.76
CA PRO A 120 -13.61 -7.55 -2.82
C PRO A 120 -15.02 -7.15 -2.38
N TYR A 121 -15.66 -6.29 -3.19
CA TYR A 121 -17.01 -5.78 -2.92
C TYR A 121 -18.07 -6.87 -2.66
N ASP A 122 -17.94 -8.01 -3.33
CA ASP A 122 -18.87 -9.15 -3.30
C ASP A 122 -18.46 -10.25 -2.31
N ALA A 123 -17.46 -10.01 -1.47
CA ALA A 123 -17.03 -10.95 -0.44
C ALA A 123 -17.79 -10.74 0.88
N LEU A 124 -18.21 -11.86 1.50
CA LEU A 124 -18.86 -11.84 2.81
C LEU A 124 -17.83 -12.06 3.92
N ARG A 125 -18.00 -11.36 5.05
CA ARG A 125 -17.12 -11.50 6.22
C ARG A 125 -17.19 -12.87 6.88
N ILE A 126 -18.37 -13.51 6.83
CA ILE A 126 -18.64 -14.76 7.54
C ILE A 126 -19.00 -15.85 6.54
N LYS A 127 -18.47 -17.05 6.76
CA LYS A 127 -18.79 -18.26 6.01
C LYS A 127 -20.28 -18.63 6.23
N THR A 128 -20.93 -19.02 5.16
CA THR A 128 -22.32 -19.53 5.17
C THR A 128 -22.40 -20.87 4.42
N HIS A 129 -23.59 -21.47 4.35
CA HIS A 129 -23.79 -22.71 3.58
C HIS A 129 -23.55 -22.56 2.08
N VAL A 130 -23.74 -21.33 1.55
CA VAL A 130 -23.59 -21.02 0.11
C VAL A 130 -22.38 -20.16 -0.20
N TYR A 131 -21.78 -19.54 0.80
CA TYR A 131 -20.59 -18.73 0.66
C TYR A 131 -19.44 -19.33 1.49
N ILE A 132 -18.46 -19.87 0.79
CA ILE A 132 -17.30 -20.58 1.38
C ILE A 132 -15.97 -19.84 1.19
N GLY A 133 -16.03 -18.55 0.79
CA GLY A 133 -14.84 -17.71 0.56
C GLY A 133 -14.48 -17.53 -0.92
N GLN A 134 -15.32 -17.98 -1.84
CA GLN A 134 -15.02 -17.95 -3.28
C GLN A 134 -14.75 -16.57 -3.85
N ASN A 135 -15.23 -15.51 -3.20
CA ASN A 135 -15.01 -14.13 -3.61
C ASN A 135 -13.89 -13.43 -2.81
N HIS A 136 -13.23 -14.10 -1.87
CA HIS A 136 -11.99 -13.59 -1.28
C HIS A 136 -10.88 -13.64 -2.33
N LEU A 137 -10.05 -12.61 -2.40
CA LEU A 137 -8.87 -12.58 -3.25
C LEU A 137 -7.65 -12.85 -2.37
N THR A 138 -7.09 -14.05 -2.42
CA THR A 138 -5.94 -14.41 -1.60
C THR A 138 -4.64 -13.76 -2.12
N ASP A 139 -3.66 -13.61 -1.25
CA ASP A 139 -2.33 -13.12 -1.61
C ASP A 139 -1.64 -14.07 -2.62
N ASN A 140 -1.83 -15.39 -2.48
CA ASN A 140 -1.36 -16.38 -3.44
C ASN A 140 -1.98 -16.20 -4.82
N GLU A 141 -3.29 -15.93 -4.89
CA GLU A 141 -3.97 -15.65 -6.15
C GLU A 141 -3.47 -14.33 -6.78
N LEU A 142 -3.34 -13.26 -6.00
CA LEU A 142 -2.79 -11.99 -6.47
C LEU A 142 -1.35 -12.15 -6.94
N SER A 143 -0.52 -12.91 -6.22
CA SER A 143 0.88 -13.17 -6.57
C SER A 143 1.03 -13.83 -7.94
N THR A 144 0.06 -14.65 -8.36
CA THR A 144 0.03 -15.24 -9.71
C THR A 144 -0.04 -14.15 -10.78
N TYR A 145 -0.93 -13.17 -10.63
CA TYR A 145 -1.05 -12.04 -11.57
C TYR A 145 0.18 -11.12 -11.52
N VAL A 146 0.71 -10.86 -10.33
CA VAL A 146 1.95 -10.08 -10.18
C VAL A 146 3.12 -10.75 -10.90
N ASN A 147 3.25 -12.07 -10.81
CA ASN A 147 4.30 -12.81 -11.51
C ASN A 147 4.13 -12.76 -13.04
N GLU A 148 2.91 -12.78 -13.56
CA GLU A 148 2.67 -12.59 -15.01
C GLU A 148 3.05 -11.17 -15.46
N LEU A 149 2.73 -10.14 -14.68
CA LEU A 149 3.16 -8.76 -14.92
C LEU A 149 4.69 -8.65 -14.92
N ARG A 150 5.37 -9.27 -13.95
CA ARG A 150 6.83 -9.31 -13.86
C ARG A 150 7.47 -9.97 -15.09
N LYS A 151 6.90 -11.07 -15.55
CA LYS A 151 7.36 -11.76 -16.79
C LYS A 151 7.20 -10.85 -18.01
N LYS A 152 6.06 -10.17 -18.14
CA LYS A 152 5.77 -9.25 -19.24
C LYS A 152 6.68 -8.03 -19.24
N ALA A 153 6.88 -7.41 -18.07
CA ALA A 153 7.74 -6.24 -17.92
C ALA A 153 9.23 -6.57 -18.08
N GLY A 154 9.62 -7.83 -17.90
CA GLY A 154 10.99 -8.30 -18.13
C GLY A 154 12.01 -7.70 -17.16
N ILE A 155 13.29 -8.04 -17.35
CA ILE A 155 14.38 -7.74 -16.39
C ILE A 155 14.61 -6.24 -16.10
N HIS A 156 14.10 -5.36 -16.94
CA HIS A 156 14.21 -3.91 -16.79
C HIS A 156 12.93 -3.26 -16.26
N GLY A 157 11.90 -4.07 -16.05
CA GLY A 157 10.62 -3.62 -15.49
C GLY A 157 10.61 -3.62 -13.97
N MET A 158 9.54 -3.03 -13.42
CA MET A 158 9.28 -2.95 -11.99
C MET A 158 7.79 -3.15 -11.70
N VAL A 159 7.46 -3.97 -10.70
CA VAL A 159 6.10 -4.11 -10.20
C VAL A 159 6.06 -3.68 -8.73
N ILE A 160 5.24 -2.69 -8.41
CA ILE A 160 5.01 -2.20 -7.05
C ILE A 160 3.59 -2.59 -6.66
N VAL A 161 3.46 -3.32 -5.57
CA VAL A 161 2.17 -3.74 -4.99
C VAL A 161 2.04 -3.10 -3.61
N SER A 162 1.06 -2.26 -3.42
CA SER A 162 0.80 -1.62 -2.13
C SER A 162 -0.58 -2.02 -1.61
N ILE A 163 -0.62 -2.47 -0.36
CA ILE A 163 -1.78 -3.04 0.28
C ILE A 163 -2.15 -2.23 1.52
N ASP A 164 -3.19 -1.44 1.41
CA ASP A 164 -3.76 -0.68 2.52
C ASP A 164 -4.99 -1.41 3.10
N ALA A 165 -4.70 -2.56 3.68
CA ALA A 165 -5.63 -3.47 4.32
C ALA A 165 -4.93 -4.17 5.50
N CYS A 166 -5.70 -4.82 6.37
CA CYS A 166 -5.21 -5.57 7.53
C CYS A 166 -5.78 -6.98 7.54
N HIS A 167 -4.91 -7.96 7.73
CA HIS A 167 -5.28 -9.36 7.81
C HIS A 167 -5.23 -9.91 9.24
N SER A 168 -4.90 -9.06 10.25
CA SER A 168 -4.60 -9.49 11.61
C SER A 168 -5.84 -9.98 12.36
N GLY A 169 -5.77 -11.23 12.82
CA GLY A 169 -6.76 -11.86 13.68
C GLY A 169 -6.67 -11.52 15.17
N ASN A 170 -5.74 -10.67 15.61
CA ASN A 170 -5.54 -10.33 17.02
C ASN A 170 -5.78 -8.85 17.30
N MET A 171 -7.01 -8.48 17.62
CA MET A 171 -7.25 -7.24 18.35
C MET A 171 -6.76 -7.40 19.79
N ASP A 172 -5.83 -6.54 20.21
CA ASP A 172 -5.43 -6.43 21.62
C ASP A 172 -6.68 -6.17 22.48
N ARG A 173 -7.17 -7.22 23.13
CA ARG A 173 -8.40 -7.22 23.96
C ARG A 173 -8.23 -6.46 25.26
N ASN A 174 -7.04 -5.89 25.53
CA ASN A 174 -6.69 -5.39 26.87
C ASN A 174 -6.74 -3.87 27.02
N THR A 175 -7.50 -3.15 26.19
CA THR A 175 -7.61 -1.71 26.34
C THR A 175 -8.96 -1.27 26.90
N ASN A 176 -9.11 -1.36 28.22
CA ASN A 176 -10.11 -0.59 29.00
C ASN A 176 -9.79 0.92 29.02
N ASP A 177 -9.02 1.40 28.07
CA ASP A 177 -8.67 2.80 27.97
C ASP A 177 -9.79 3.57 27.26
N THR A 178 -10.64 4.20 28.03
CA THR A 178 -11.77 5.03 27.58
C THR A 178 -11.32 6.33 26.90
N THR A 179 -10.03 6.65 26.87
CA THR A 179 -9.45 7.86 26.27
C THR A 179 -9.00 7.64 24.82
N LYS A 180 -9.02 6.40 24.29
CA LYS A 180 -8.54 6.09 22.96
C LYS A 180 -9.47 6.62 21.87
N LYS A 181 -8.92 7.43 21.00
CA LYS A 181 -9.52 7.86 19.73
C LYS A 181 -10.00 6.62 18.98
N LYS A 182 -11.29 6.53 18.66
CA LYS A 182 -11.87 5.40 17.94
C LYS A 182 -11.44 5.46 16.48
N TYR A 183 -10.43 4.68 16.11
CA TYR A 183 -9.99 4.55 14.72
C TYR A 183 -10.89 3.57 13.96
N VAL A 184 -11.08 3.82 12.67
CA VAL A 184 -11.64 2.85 11.74
C VAL A 184 -10.54 1.87 11.36
N VAL A 185 -10.81 0.56 11.50
CA VAL A 185 -9.87 -0.52 11.21
C VAL A 185 -10.20 -1.14 9.87
N ARG A 186 -9.18 -1.38 9.05
CA ARG A 186 -9.29 -1.93 7.69
C ARG A 186 -9.14 -3.46 7.66
N GLY A 187 -9.82 -4.14 8.56
CA GLY A 187 -9.78 -5.60 8.69
C GLY A 187 -10.68 -6.11 9.81
N THR A 188 -10.47 -7.36 10.18
CA THR A 188 -11.21 -8.03 11.26
C THR A 188 -10.30 -8.98 12.02
N ASP A 189 -10.65 -9.22 13.30
CA ASP A 189 -10.02 -10.25 14.15
C ASP A 189 -10.60 -11.67 13.93
N GLU A 190 -11.52 -11.81 12.99
CA GLU A 190 -12.14 -13.09 12.66
C GLU A 190 -11.44 -13.75 11.49
N THR A 191 -10.93 -14.97 11.70
CA THR A 191 -10.41 -15.80 10.59
C THR A 191 -11.60 -16.42 9.86
N PHE A 192 -11.65 -16.24 8.53
CA PHE A 192 -12.76 -16.77 7.73
C PHE A 192 -12.80 -18.30 7.78
N GLY A 193 -13.96 -18.82 8.10
CA GLY A 193 -14.21 -20.26 8.17
C GLY A 193 -13.81 -20.94 9.47
N VAL A 194 -13.31 -20.19 10.46
CA VAL A 194 -12.93 -20.70 11.78
C VAL A 194 -13.88 -20.13 12.84
N ALA A 195 -14.38 -21.01 13.72
CA ALA A 195 -15.14 -20.52 14.88
C ALA A 195 -14.19 -19.87 15.90
N LYS A 196 -14.64 -18.79 16.53
CA LYS A 196 -13.84 -17.97 17.45
C LYS A 196 -13.18 -18.72 18.61
N ASN A 197 -13.74 -19.88 18.97
CA ASN A 197 -13.27 -20.79 20.03
C ASN A 197 -12.35 -21.91 19.53
N GLU A 198 -12.11 -21.99 18.23
CA GLU A 198 -11.29 -23.03 17.59
C GLU A 198 -9.88 -22.55 17.22
N ILE A 199 -9.63 -21.24 17.34
CA ILE A 199 -8.30 -20.67 17.09
C ILE A 199 -7.44 -21.03 18.30
N SER A 200 -6.54 -21.98 18.14
CA SER A 200 -5.55 -22.33 19.16
C SER A 200 -4.41 -21.31 19.16
N ASP A 201 -3.84 -21.04 20.37
CA ASP A 201 -2.66 -20.17 20.50
C ASP A 201 -1.47 -20.64 19.65
N SER A 202 -1.43 -21.91 19.23
CA SER A 202 -0.42 -22.45 18.34
C SER A 202 -0.54 -22.00 16.88
N LEU A 203 -1.75 -21.68 16.40
CA LEU A 203 -1.97 -21.04 15.08
C LEU A 203 -1.55 -19.57 15.07
N LEU A 204 -1.63 -18.92 16.24
CA LEU A 204 -1.26 -17.51 16.39
C LEU A 204 0.23 -17.29 16.64
N ALA A 205 0.98 -18.34 17.05
CA ALA A 205 2.39 -18.25 17.39
C ALA A 205 3.32 -18.28 16.18
N TYR A 206 2.82 -18.67 15.01
CA TYR A 206 3.61 -18.77 13.80
C TYR A 206 3.57 -17.44 13.04
N SER A 207 4.53 -16.57 13.31
CA SER A 207 4.74 -15.38 12.48
C SER A 207 5.72 -15.72 11.36
N ARG A 208 5.29 -15.65 10.10
CA ARG A 208 6.25 -15.56 8.99
C ARG A 208 7.17 -14.38 9.25
N ASP A 209 8.47 -14.60 9.13
CA ASP A 209 9.41 -13.51 9.03
C ASP A 209 9.17 -12.82 7.67
N ASP A 210 8.37 -11.74 7.69
CA ASP A 210 7.97 -10.96 6.51
C ASP A 210 9.14 -10.29 5.78
N THR A 211 10.38 -10.51 6.23
CA THR A 211 11.58 -9.92 5.64
C THR A 211 12.20 -10.81 4.54
N THR A 212 11.52 -11.89 4.12
CA THR A 212 12.06 -12.79 3.09
C THR A 212 12.28 -12.06 1.76
N ARG A 213 13.55 -12.03 1.35
CA ARG A 213 13.95 -11.50 0.05
C ARG A 213 13.34 -12.36 -1.06
N ILE A 214 12.63 -11.72 -1.97
CA ILE A 214 12.08 -12.38 -3.16
C ILE A 214 13.20 -12.65 -4.15
N GLU A 215 13.26 -13.85 -4.72
CA GLU A 215 14.25 -14.19 -5.71
C GLU A 215 14.05 -13.42 -7.03
N LYS A 216 15.19 -13.01 -7.62
CA LYS A 216 15.24 -12.33 -8.91
C LYS A 216 15.48 -13.34 -10.03
N ASN A 217 14.42 -13.86 -10.62
CA ASN A 217 14.46 -14.93 -11.63
C ASN A 217 14.38 -14.39 -13.08
N ASN A 218 15.30 -13.52 -13.51
CA ASN A 218 15.33 -12.93 -14.87
C ASN A 218 13.98 -12.31 -15.33
N ILE A 219 13.19 -11.82 -14.40
CA ILE A 219 11.92 -11.11 -14.59
C ILE A 219 12.00 -9.74 -13.90
N ALA A 220 10.98 -8.90 -14.06
CA ALA A 220 10.94 -7.58 -13.43
C ALA A 220 11.14 -7.67 -11.91
N ASP A 221 11.78 -6.65 -11.35
CA ASP A 221 11.84 -6.50 -9.91
C ASP A 221 10.44 -6.29 -9.31
N VAL A 222 10.28 -6.63 -8.04
CA VAL A 222 9.01 -6.45 -7.33
C VAL A 222 9.24 -5.82 -5.96
N LEU A 223 8.29 -4.97 -5.57
CA LEU A 223 8.19 -4.37 -4.25
C LEU A 223 6.76 -4.56 -3.73
N TYR A 224 6.61 -5.21 -2.59
CA TYR A 224 5.37 -5.23 -1.82
C TYR A 224 5.51 -4.29 -0.64
N LEU A 225 4.51 -3.43 -0.46
CA LEU A 225 4.34 -2.53 0.68
C LEU A 225 3.00 -2.86 1.35
N SER A 226 3.04 -3.29 2.60
CA SER A 226 1.84 -3.50 3.41
C SER A 226 1.75 -2.46 4.51
N ALA A 227 0.54 -2.01 4.83
CA ALA A 227 0.31 -0.93 5.79
C ALA A 227 0.75 -1.27 7.21
N CYS A 228 0.74 -2.54 7.57
CA CYS A 228 1.07 -3.02 8.92
C CYS A 228 1.59 -4.44 8.90
N GLY A 229 2.18 -4.87 10.02
CA GLY A 229 2.58 -6.25 10.25
C GLY A 229 1.38 -7.19 10.45
N GLN A 230 1.66 -8.48 10.38
CA GLN A 230 0.65 -9.56 10.42
C GLN A 230 -0.22 -9.56 11.69
N HIS A 231 0.30 -9.05 12.81
CA HIS A 231 -0.41 -8.97 14.10
C HIS A 231 -0.81 -7.54 14.50
N GLU A 232 -0.68 -6.59 13.58
CA GLU A 232 -1.00 -5.19 13.81
C GLU A 232 -2.31 -4.80 13.12
N LEU A 233 -2.96 -3.77 13.63
CA LEU A 233 -4.18 -3.23 13.02
C LEU A 233 -3.83 -2.10 12.07
N ASN A 234 -4.27 -2.22 10.82
CA ASN A 234 -4.25 -1.09 9.90
C ASN A 234 -5.43 -0.15 10.22
N ARG A 235 -5.10 1.11 10.52
CA ARG A 235 -6.07 2.13 10.92
C ARG A 235 -6.11 3.26 9.92
N GLU A 236 -7.28 3.86 9.77
CA GLU A 236 -7.42 5.11 9.02
C GLU A 236 -6.86 6.28 9.81
N ILE A 237 -6.28 7.24 9.09
CA ILE A 237 -5.80 8.51 9.63
C ILE A 237 -6.75 9.64 9.23
N THR A 238 -6.71 10.73 10.00
CA THR A 238 -7.46 11.95 9.68
C THR A 238 -6.48 13.10 9.45
N VAL A 239 -6.44 13.61 8.24
CA VAL A 239 -5.59 14.75 7.86
C VAL A 239 -6.50 15.87 7.37
N GLU A 240 -6.39 17.05 7.99
CA GLU A 240 -7.22 18.22 7.67
C GLU A 240 -8.73 17.94 7.65
N GLY A 241 -9.19 17.05 8.54
CA GLY A 241 -10.60 16.66 8.66
C GLY A 241 -11.08 15.63 7.64
N VAL A 242 -10.20 15.11 6.78
CA VAL A 242 -10.49 14.04 5.81
C VAL A 242 -9.83 12.75 6.26
N ASN A 243 -10.58 11.64 6.21
CA ASN A 243 -10.05 10.32 6.54
C ASN A 243 -9.44 9.65 5.32
N TYR A 244 -8.30 9.00 5.52
CA TYR A 244 -7.56 8.23 4.52
C TYR A 244 -7.07 6.93 5.11
N GLY A 245 -6.76 5.96 4.26
CA GLY A 245 -5.88 4.86 4.62
C GLY A 245 -4.47 5.35 4.91
N SER A 246 -3.87 4.82 5.94
CA SER A 246 -2.56 5.27 6.39
C SER A 246 -1.49 5.11 5.32
N LEU A 247 -1.41 3.95 4.68
CA LEU A 247 -0.45 3.69 3.62
C LEU A 247 -0.77 4.47 2.34
N SER A 248 -2.04 4.60 1.98
CA SER A 248 -2.50 5.38 0.82
C SER A 248 -2.03 6.83 0.91
N TYR A 249 -2.18 7.44 2.08
CA TYR A 249 -1.72 8.80 2.34
C TYR A 249 -0.19 8.93 2.26
N CYS A 250 0.53 8.01 2.91
CA CYS A 250 2.00 8.04 2.93
C CYS A 250 2.61 7.81 1.55
N ILE A 251 2.05 6.88 0.75
CA ILE A 251 2.45 6.68 -0.65
C ILE A 251 2.21 7.94 -1.47
N SER A 252 1.07 8.61 -1.30
CA SER A 252 0.76 9.84 -2.01
C SER A 252 1.79 10.94 -1.70
N ASN A 253 2.17 11.10 -0.44
CA ASN A 253 3.17 12.08 -0.04
C ASN A 253 4.55 11.74 -0.61
N ALA A 254 5.01 10.50 -0.43
CA ALA A 254 6.30 10.04 -0.94
C ALA A 254 6.40 10.18 -2.47
N TYR A 255 5.33 9.87 -3.20
CA TYR A 255 5.30 10.00 -4.65
C TYR A 255 5.39 11.46 -5.11
N ARG A 256 4.66 12.37 -4.46
CA ARG A 256 4.69 13.81 -4.79
C ARG A 256 6.07 14.43 -4.59
N GLU A 257 6.79 13.96 -3.58
CA GLU A 257 8.10 14.50 -3.23
C GLU A 257 9.24 13.87 -4.05
N ASN A 258 9.17 12.58 -4.32
CA ASN A 258 10.31 11.81 -4.84
C ASN A 258 10.00 11.09 -6.16
N GLY A 259 8.72 10.95 -6.55
CA GLY A 259 8.34 10.01 -7.61
C GLY A 259 8.65 8.56 -7.23
N ILE A 260 8.77 7.69 -8.24
CA ILE A 260 9.12 6.26 -8.08
C ILE A 260 10.31 5.84 -8.96
N ASN A 261 11.11 6.78 -9.43
CA ASN A 261 12.28 6.45 -10.26
C ASN A 261 13.42 5.90 -9.41
N ASP A 262 13.57 6.40 -8.18
CA ASP A 262 14.44 5.84 -7.15
C ASP A 262 13.58 5.17 -6.07
N ILE A 263 13.51 3.85 -6.13
CA ILE A 263 12.68 3.04 -5.25
C ILE A 263 13.16 3.11 -3.78
N SER A 264 14.48 3.20 -3.54
CA SER A 264 14.98 3.30 -2.16
C SER A 264 14.54 4.62 -1.52
N THR A 265 14.69 5.74 -2.21
CA THR A 265 14.23 7.04 -1.73
C THR A 265 12.72 7.08 -1.53
N PHE A 266 11.95 6.51 -2.47
CA PHE A 266 10.50 6.43 -2.35
C PHE A 266 10.07 5.61 -1.12
N VAL A 267 10.66 4.42 -0.92
CA VAL A 267 10.34 3.55 0.23
C VAL A 267 10.71 4.21 1.54
N ASN A 268 11.91 4.82 1.64
CA ASN A 268 12.33 5.52 2.85
C ASN A 268 11.37 6.67 3.20
N ALA A 269 10.89 7.43 2.22
CA ALA A 269 9.89 8.48 2.43
C ALA A 269 8.54 7.92 2.91
N VAL A 270 8.08 6.79 2.35
CA VAL A 270 6.86 6.10 2.84
C VAL A 270 7.04 5.69 4.29
N MET A 271 8.15 5.02 4.62
CA MET A 271 8.44 4.53 5.98
C MET A 271 8.53 5.68 7.00
N ALA A 272 9.25 6.75 6.65
CA ALA A 272 9.39 7.93 7.51
C ALA A 272 8.03 8.60 7.77
N THR A 273 7.19 8.76 6.74
CA THR A 273 5.85 9.35 6.89
C THR A 273 4.96 8.44 7.73
N MET A 274 4.99 7.12 7.50
CA MET A 274 4.24 6.15 8.32
C MET A 274 4.64 6.23 9.81
N LYS A 275 5.92 6.32 10.11
CA LYS A 275 6.42 6.44 11.49
C LYS A 275 5.89 7.70 12.20
N ILE A 276 5.72 8.80 11.48
CA ILE A 276 5.19 10.05 12.01
C ILE A 276 3.67 9.99 12.19
N GLU A 277 2.96 9.58 11.15
CA GLU A 277 1.50 9.62 11.09
C GLU A 277 0.85 8.47 11.88
N MET A 278 1.50 7.31 11.89
CA MET A 278 0.99 6.07 12.50
C MET A 278 2.08 5.35 13.34
N PRO A 279 2.56 5.96 14.44
CA PRO A 279 3.69 5.42 15.22
C PRO A 279 3.42 4.05 15.88
N PHE A 280 2.17 3.59 15.90
CA PHE A 280 1.76 2.29 16.45
C PHE A 280 1.50 1.23 15.35
N GLN A 281 1.96 1.47 14.14
CA GLN A 281 1.74 0.62 12.99
C GLN A 281 3.02 0.53 12.18
N THR A 282 3.50 -0.69 11.98
CA THR A 282 4.78 -0.95 11.33
C THR A 282 4.54 -1.44 9.90
N PRO A 283 4.74 -0.61 8.87
CA PRO A 283 4.60 -1.05 7.50
C PRO A 283 5.63 -2.13 7.18
N LYS A 284 5.28 -3.06 6.30
CA LYS A 284 6.13 -4.18 5.89
C LYS A 284 6.56 -4.04 4.44
N ILE A 285 7.78 -4.48 4.17
CA ILE A 285 8.41 -4.44 2.87
C ILE A 285 8.89 -5.85 2.50
N ARG A 286 8.47 -6.33 1.32
CA ARG A 286 9.03 -7.53 0.70
C ARG A 286 9.45 -7.18 -0.73
N THR A 287 10.67 -7.51 -1.12
CA THR A 287 11.19 -7.07 -2.42
C THR A 287 12.28 -7.97 -2.96
N SER A 288 12.45 -7.97 -4.29
CA SER A 288 13.60 -8.56 -4.98
C SER A 288 14.80 -7.61 -5.07
N LEU A 289 14.60 -6.32 -4.74
CA LEU A 289 15.64 -5.30 -4.80
C LEU A 289 16.57 -5.36 -3.59
N ALA A 290 17.82 -4.94 -3.79
CA ALA A 290 18.70 -4.57 -2.69
C ALA A 290 18.41 -3.10 -2.34
N LEU A 291 17.51 -2.87 -1.39
CA LEU A 291 17.17 -1.52 -0.93
C LEU A 291 18.19 -1.04 0.10
N HIS A 292 18.56 0.25 0.00
CA HIS A 292 19.24 0.97 1.08
C HIS A 292 18.17 1.62 1.95
N LEU A 293 17.76 0.91 3.00
CA LEU A 293 16.77 1.40 3.94
C LEU A 293 17.49 2.10 5.11
N ASP A 294 16.97 3.28 5.47
CA ASP A 294 17.43 3.99 6.66
C ASP A 294 17.01 3.20 7.91
N THR A 295 17.96 2.61 8.62
CA THR A 295 17.71 1.76 9.79
C THR A 295 16.91 2.48 10.87
N ASP A 296 17.10 3.78 11.03
CA ASP A 296 16.35 4.61 11.98
C ASP A 296 14.87 4.73 11.65
N SER A 297 14.47 4.48 10.40
CA SER A 297 13.07 4.48 9.97
C SER A 297 12.34 3.16 10.27
N LEU A 298 13.07 2.06 10.50
CA LEU A 298 12.52 0.72 10.70
C LEU A 298 12.28 0.37 12.17
N GLU A 299 12.96 1.03 13.11
CA GLU A 299 12.75 0.76 14.54
C GLU A 299 11.46 1.45 15.01
N THR A 300 10.50 0.66 15.48
CA THR A 300 9.37 1.18 16.25
C THR A 300 9.90 1.86 17.51
N PRO A 301 9.44 3.07 17.87
CA PRO A 301 9.78 3.67 19.15
C PRO A 301 9.32 2.69 20.25
N GLN A 302 10.27 2.05 20.93
CA GLN A 302 9.94 1.40 22.19
C GLN A 302 9.35 2.51 23.08
N LEU A 303 8.13 2.31 23.59
CA LEU A 303 7.57 3.20 24.62
C LEU A 303 8.51 3.16 25.84
N SER A 304 9.56 3.97 25.80
CA SER A 304 10.25 4.34 27.02
C SER A 304 9.29 5.28 27.77
N SER A 305 8.97 4.90 29.00
CA SER A 305 8.13 5.66 29.92
C SER A 305 8.79 6.95 30.42
N ASN A 306 9.41 7.71 29.55
CA ASN A 306 10.03 8.99 29.88
C ASN A 306 9.10 10.13 29.46
N SER A 307 8.22 10.50 30.40
CA SER A 307 7.35 11.70 30.32
C SER A 307 8.13 13.03 30.22
N ASP A 308 9.46 13.02 30.35
CA ASP A 308 10.26 14.24 30.46
C ASP A 308 10.76 14.77 29.09
N GLU A 309 10.89 13.91 28.07
CA GLU A 309 11.41 14.34 26.76
C GLU A 309 10.36 15.09 25.89
N VAL A 310 9.06 14.81 26.10
CA VAL A 310 7.97 15.51 25.40
C VAL A 310 7.78 16.94 25.92
N ALA A 311 8.14 17.19 27.17
CA ALA A 311 8.06 18.53 27.77
C ALA A 311 9.17 19.45 27.22
N ASP A 312 10.35 18.91 26.92
CA ASP A 312 11.50 19.70 26.45
C ASP A 312 11.33 20.18 25.01
N ASN A 313 10.83 19.33 24.12
CA ASN A 313 10.54 19.71 22.72
C ASN A 313 9.43 20.74 22.59
N ARG A 314 8.42 20.71 23.45
CA ARG A 314 7.34 21.72 23.46
C ARG A 314 7.85 23.09 23.93
N ASN A 315 8.74 23.10 24.90
CA ASN A 315 9.37 24.32 25.41
C ASN A 315 10.32 24.94 24.38
N LEU A 316 11.05 24.11 23.63
CA LEU A 316 11.91 24.55 22.53
C LEU A 316 11.09 25.19 21.39
N LEU A 317 9.95 24.59 21.02
CA LEU A 317 9.06 25.14 19.98
C LEU A 317 8.47 26.49 20.38
N ILE A 318 8.05 26.62 21.65
CA ILE A 318 7.55 27.89 22.21
C ILE A 318 8.65 28.93 22.19
N LEU A 319 9.88 28.57 22.55
CA LEU A 319 11.03 29.49 22.54
C LEU A 319 11.33 29.99 21.12
N ILE A 320 11.30 29.12 20.12
CA ILE A 320 11.51 29.48 18.71
C ILE A 320 10.41 30.44 18.24
N LEU A 321 9.14 30.21 18.58
CA LEU A 321 8.04 31.10 18.22
C LEU A 321 8.17 32.48 18.86
N ILE A 322 8.62 32.57 20.12
CA ILE A 322 8.88 33.83 20.81
C ILE A 322 10.01 34.59 20.10
N VAL A 323 11.12 33.94 19.79
CA VAL A 323 12.26 34.55 19.11
C VAL A 323 11.88 35.10 17.73
N VAL A 324 11.14 34.32 16.94
CA VAL A 324 10.63 34.75 15.62
C VAL A 324 9.71 35.98 15.77
N SER A 325 8.80 35.98 16.75
CA SER A 325 7.89 37.08 17.00
C SER A 325 8.64 38.38 17.38
N VAL A 326 9.66 38.29 18.22
CA VAL A 326 10.50 39.43 18.59
C VAL A 326 11.26 39.98 17.38
N LEU A 327 11.82 39.12 16.54
CA LEU A 327 12.53 39.55 15.33
C LEU A 327 11.59 40.25 14.34
N VAL A 328 10.37 39.80 14.18
CA VAL A 328 9.35 40.44 13.32
C VAL A 328 8.97 41.82 13.88
N ILE A 329 8.75 41.92 15.18
CA ILE A 329 8.44 43.22 15.85
C ILE A 329 9.60 44.22 15.68
N CYS A 330 10.85 43.79 15.88
CA CYS A 330 12.03 44.61 15.69
C CYS A 330 12.19 45.09 14.23
N ALA A 331 11.90 44.20 13.27
CA ALA A 331 11.92 44.53 11.83
C ALA A 331 10.86 45.57 11.47
N LEU A 332 9.64 45.45 12.01
CA LEU A 332 8.55 46.39 11.82
C LEU A 332 8.86 47.75 12.47
N TRP A 333 9.45 47.76 13.65
CA TRP A 333 9.87 49.01 14.34
C TRP A 333 10.94 49.75 13.55
N LYS A 334 11.90 49.03 12.96
CA LYS A 334 12.95 49.56 12.10
C LYS A 334 12.41 50.17 10.79
N LEU A 335 11.31 49.63 10.27
CA LEU A 335 10.62 50.15 9.09
C LEU A 335 9.77 51.39 9.40
N MET A 336 9.13 51.42 10.57
CA MET A 336 8.32 52.60 11.00
C MET A 336 9.15 53.77 11.48
N GLY A 337 10.37 53.55 12.00
CA GLY A 337 11.27 54.61 12.46
C GLY A 337 12.05 55.33 11.34
N LYS A 338 11.77 54.99 10.07
CA LYS A 338 12.37 55.64 8.89
C LYS A 338 11.40 56.58 8.13
N ARG A 339 10.34 57.03 8.78
CA ARG A 339 9.47 58.11 8.26
C ARG A 339 9.67 59.41 9.04
#